data_0a652f1f6110249151338c97d5a000aa
#
_entry.id   0a652f1f6110249151338c97d5a000aa
#
_cell.length_a   1.000
_cell.length_b   1.000
_cell.length_c   1.000
_cell.angle_alpha   90.00
_cell.angle_beta   90.00
_cell.angle_gamma   90.00
#
_symmetry.space_group_name_H-M   'P 1'
#
loop_
_entity.id
_entity.type
_entity.pdbx_description
1 polymer ?
#
loop_
_entity_poly.entity_id
_entity_poly.type
_entity_poly.pdbx_seq_one_letter_code
_entity_poly.pdbx_strand_id
1 'polypeptide(L)'
;SAIISLHRNKLGERGLHLLQRQRGEAVTALELLQREKECGSITTFSSQLDRALKGGLPVGKVTEICGAPGVGKTQLCLQLSVDVQVPLSFGGLEGQVIFMDTEGSFVLQRVGDVAAAVVRHFSLVAEDGEQKDAMQTFDMESILSNIFLVRCHDYVELLAELHLLPDFLRDQPRVRLLVIDSVAFPFRQQLDDLSLRTRLLQGLAQQLVSIATRHNIAVVITNQMTTRLQDSQSHLVPALGEIWGHASTTRILLQWEGSRQVAAIVKSPCCMDTAVQYHITSEGFRDVNQPENSDQPEIPLTERRSL
;
A
#
# COMPACT_ATOMS: atom_id res chain seq x y z
N SER A 1 37.49 -10.87 1.26
CA SER A 1 37.55 -10.43 -0.12
C SER A 1 38.17 -9.04 -0.23
N ALA A 2 38.72 -8.66 -1.39
CA ALA A 2 39.48 -7.42 -1.60
C ALA A 2 38.72 -6.13 -1.27
N ILE A 3 37.40 -6.09 -1.39
CA ILE A 3 36.55 -4.93 -1.06
C ILE A 3 36.54 -4.66 0.45
N ILE A 4 36.62 -5.71 1.26
CA ILE A 4 36.65 -5.60 2.73
C ILE A 4 37.99 -5.04 3.24
N SER A 5 39.09 -5.37 2.56
CA SER A 5 40.43 -4.87 2.90
C SER A 5 40.60 -3.38 2.59
N LEU A 6 39.99 -2.88 1.53
CA LEU A 6 40.04 -1.46 1.13
C LEU A 6 39.24 -0.55 2.07
N HIS A 7 38.15 -1.04 2.66
CA HIS A 7 37.33 -0.28 3.61
C HIS A 7 37.89 -0.31 5.04
N ARG A 8 38.64 -1.34 5.41
CA ARG A 8 39.24 -1.48 6.75
C ARG A 8 40.24 -0.36 7.06
N ASN A 9 40.93 0.15 6.04
CA ASN A 9 41.91 1.21 6.21
C ASN A 9 41.32 2.64 6.27
N LYS A 10 40.03 2.83 6.01
CA LYS A 10 39.35 4.15 6.00
C LYS A 10 38.38 4.37 7.15
N LEU A 11 37.95 3.33 7.82
CA LEU A 11 36.97 3.40 8.92
C LEU A 11 37.59 2.82 10.18
N GLY A 12 37.72 3.64 11.23
CA GLY A 12 38.16 3.17 12.53
C GLY A 12 37.18 2.09 13.08
N GLU A 13 37.59 1.39 14.16
CA GLU A 13 36.85 0.25 14.75
C GLU A 13 35.36 0.51 15.02
N ARG A 14 34.96 1.74 15.36
CA ARG A 14 33.55 2.16 15.47
C ARG A 14 32.77 2.11 14.15
N GLY A 15 33.41 2.46 13.02
CA GLY A 15 32.82 2.36 11.70
C GLY A 15 32.64 0.91 11.25
N LEU A 16 33.58 0.02 11.61
CA LEU A 16 33.46 -1.41 11.33
C LEU A 16 32.29 -2.06 12.12
N HIS A 17 32.10 -1.68 13.37
CA HIS A 17 30.99 -2.16 14.19
C HIS A 17 29.61 -1.72 13.65
N LEU A 18 29.53 -0.48 13.13
CA LEU A 18 28.31 0.02 12.47
C LEU A 18 28.04 -0.71 11.14
N LEU A 19 29.09 -0.98 10.37
CA LEU A 19 28.98 -1.76 9.11
C LEU A 19 28.63 -3.24 9.38
N GLN A 20 29.09 -3.82 10.49
CA GLN A 20 28.73 -5.18 10.89
C GLN A 20 27.28 -5.29 11.39
N ARG A 21 26.72 -4.25 12.03
CA ARG A 21 25.30 -4.18 12.39
C ARG A 21 24.37 -3.96 11.19
N GLN A 22 24.86 -3.40 10.10
CA GLN A 22 24.10 -3.15 8.86
C GLN A 22 24.29 -4.23 7.79
N ARG A 23 25.08 -5.28 8.04
CA ARG A 23 25.14 -6.42 7.15
C ARG A 23 23.83 -7.19 7.21
N GLY A 24 22.91 -6.88 6.29
CA GLY A 24 21.96 -7.87 5.85
C GLY A 24 22.76 -9.10 5.36
N GLU A 25 22.41 -10.28 5.82
CA GLU A 25 23.00 -11.51 5.29
C GLU A 25 22.81 -11.51 3.78
N ALA A 26 23.88 -11.78 3.04
CA ALA A 26 23.78 -11.93 1.59
C ALA A 26 22.96 -13.19 1.32
N VAL A 27 21.80 -13.02 0.72
CA VAL A 27 20.92 -14.12 0.30
C VAL A 27 21.02 -14.28 -1.22
N THR A 28 20.79 -15.49 -1.71
CA THR A 28 20.73 -15.75 -3.15
C THR A 28 19.41 -15.19 -3.73
N ALA A 29 19.42 -14.92 -5.04
CA ALA A 29 18.18 -14.51 -5.72
C ALA A 29 17.07 -15.57 -5.63
N LEU A 30 17.44 -16.85 -5.56
CA LEU A 30 16.48 -17.95 -5.40
C LEU A 30 15.83 -17.92 -4.01
N GLU A 31 16.62 -17.76 -2.95
CA GLU A 31 16.09 -17.62 -1.59
C GLU A 31 15.19 -16.40 -1.46
N LEU A 32 15.56 -15.27 -2.07
CA LEU A 32 14.72 -14.08 -2.09
C LEU A 32 13.40 -14.33 -2.81
N LEU A 33 13.42 -14.98 -3.97
CA LEU A 33 12.22 -15.35 -4.71
C LEU A 33 11.30 -16.28 -3.91
N GLN A 34 11.87 -17.24 -3.18
CA GLN A 34 11.11 -18.14 -2.30
C GLN A 34 10.43 -17.37 -1.17
N ARG A 35 11.17 -16.50 -0.47
CA ARG A 35 10.64 -15.62 0.57
C ARG A 35 9.51 -14.71 0.04
N GLU A 36 9.68 -14.12 -1.14
CA GLU A 36 8.65 -13.27 -1.75
C GLU A 36 7.36 -14.05 -2.08
N LYS A 37 7.46 -15.31 -2.48
CA LYS A 37 6.30 -16.18 -2.71
C LYS A 37 5.58 -16.55 -1.40
N GLU A 38 6.33 -16.76 -0.33
CA GLU A 38 5.79 -17.09 0.99
C GLU A 38 5.11 -15.90 1.68
N CYS A 39 5.49 -14.66 1.33
CA CYS A 39 4.94 -13.46 1.93
C CYS A 39 3.47 -13.21 1.58
N GLY A 40 3.02 -13.71 0.46
CA GLY A 40 1.65 -13.52 -0.03
C GLY A 40 1.34 -12.10 -0.53
N SER A 41 0.08 -11.85 -0.76
CA SER A 41 -0.47 -10.56 -1.19
C SER A 41 -1.82 -10.31 -0.53
N ILE A 42 -2.22 -9.05 -0.43
CA ILE A 42 -3.51 -8.63 0.08
C ILE A 42 -4.44 -8.48 -1.12
N THR A 43 -5.53 -9.24 -1.16
CA THR A 43 -6.59 -9.10 -2.16
C THR A 43 -7.35 -7.80 -1.97
N THR A 44 -7.98 -7.27 -3.03
CA THR A 44 -8.64 -5.95 -3.03
C THR A 44 -10.16 -6.05 -3.09
N PHE A 45 -10.72 -7.26 -3.06
CA PHE A 45 -12.12 -7.53 -3.38
C PHE A 45 -12.55 -7.05 -4.78
N SER A 46 -11.59 -6.76 -5.64
CA SER A 46 -11.75 -6.56 -7.07
C SER A 46 -10.91 -7.59 -7.81
N SER A 47 -11.55 -8.60 -8.36
CA SER A 47 -10.87 -9.69 -9.08
C SER A 47 -10.09 -9.18 -10.30
N GLN A 48 -10.58 -8.08 -10.91
CA GLN A 48 -9.92 -7.44 -12.04
C GLN A 48 -8.63 -6.73 -11.59
N LEU A 49 -8.68 -5.99 -10.47
CA LEU A 49 -7.50 -5.32 -9.91
C LEU A 49 -6.49 -6.34 -9.40
N ASP A 50 -6.93 -7.38 -8.70
CA ASP A 50 -6.07 -8.44 -8.20
C ASP A 50 -5.36 -9.18 -9.34
N ARG A 51 -6.07 -9.49 -10.43
CA ARG A 51 -5.47 -10.08 -11.64
C ARG A 51 -4.44 -9.15 -12.27
N ALA A 52 -4.76 -7.86 -12.39
CA ALA A 52 -3.83 -6.85 -12.91
C ALA A 52 -2.57 -6.71 -12.04
N LEU A 53 -2.70 -6.86 -10.71
CA LEU A 53 -1.60 -6.87 -9.74
C LEU A 53 -0.92 -8.22 -9.57
N LYS A 54 -1.36 -9.27 -10.30
CA LYS A 54 -0.85 -10.64 -10.21
C LYS A 54 -1.05 -11.29 -8.83
N GLY A 55 -2.20 -11.04 -8.21
CA GLY A 55 -2.63 -11.66 -6.96
C GLY A 55 -2.94 -10.67 -5.83
N GLY A 56 -2.94 -9.37 -6.08
CA GLY A 56 -3.23 -8.33 -5.09
C GLY A 56 -2.02 -7.48 -4.71
N LEU A 57 -2.11 -6.74 -3.62
CA LEU A 57 -1.03 -5.87 -3.15
C LEU A 57 0.07 -6.69 -2.47
N PRO A 58 1.34 -6.58 -2.94
CA PRO A 58 2.42 -7.41 -2.44
C PRO A 58 2.85 -7.00 -1.02
N VAL A 59 3.03 -7.97 -0.14
CA VAL A 59 3.67 -7.80 1.16
C VAL A 59 5.17 -7.54 0.97
N GLY A 60 5.78 -6.78 1.87
CA GLY A 60 7.21 -6.44 1.79
C GLY A 60 7.53 -5.30 0.81
N LYS A 61 6.52 -4.67 0.22
CA LYS A 61 6.67 -3.59 -0.77
C LYS A 61 5.85 -2.35 -0.39
N VAL A 62 6.19 -1.22 -1.03
CA VAL A 62 5.45 0.05 -0.88
C VAL A 62 4.57 0.24 -2.10
N THR A 63 3.28 0.38 -1.88
CA THR A 63 2.28 0.71 -2.92
C THR A 63 1.73 2.10 -2.67
N GLU A 64 1.74 2.93 -3.70
CA GLU A 64 1.19 4.28 -3.68
C GLU A 64 -0.13 4.33 -4.44
N ILE A 65 -1.18 4.85 -3.79
CA ILE A 65 -2.49 5.08 -4.39
C ILE A 65 -2.63 6.59 -4.62
N CYS A 66 -2.62 7.01 -5.89
CA CYS A 66 -2.78 8.41 -6.29
C CYS A 66 -4.19 8.65 -6.82
N GLY A 67 -4.65 9.90 -6.75
CA GLY A 67 -5.90 10.29 -7.37
C GLY A 67 -6.46 11.60 -6.81
N ALA A 68 -7.40 12.17 -7.56
CA ALA A 68 -8.13 13.37 -7.16
C ALA A 68 -8.93 13.15 -5.86
N PRO A 69 -9.33 14.21 -5.15
CA PRO A 69 -10.27 14.09 -4.04
C PRO A 69 -11.57 13.40 -4.48
N GLY A 70 -12.13 12.55 -3.61
CA GLY A 70 -13.40 11.86 -3.87
C GLY A 70 -13.34 10.65 -4.80
N VAL A 71 -12.19 10.29 -5.35
CA VAL A 71 -12.06 9.15 -6.27
C VAL A 71 -12.04 7.78 -5.56
N GLY A 72 -11.93 7.73 -4.23
CA GLY A 72 -12.02 6.48 -3.46
C GLY A 72 -10.69 5.97 -2.89
N LYS A 73 -9.63 6.78 -2.79
CA LYS A 73 -8.34 6.37 -2.19
C LYS A 73 -8.51 5.79 -0.79
N THR A 74 -9.13 6.57 0.11
CA THR A 74 -9.47 6.12 1.48
C THR A 74 -10.34 4.88 1.47
N GLN A 75 -11.32 4.78 0.55
CA GLN A 75 -12.20 3.62 0.46
C GLN A 75 -11.43 2.33 0.13
N LEU A 76 -10.46 2.40 -0.78
CA LEU A 76 -9.57 1.26 -1.05
C LEU A 76 -8.69 0.94 0.17
N CYS A 77 -8.18 1.95 0.89
CA CYS A 77 -7.41 1.73 2.11
C CYS A 77 -8.23 1.05 3.21
N LEU A 78 -9.50 1.45 3.41
CA LEU A 78 -10.40 0.81 4.38
C LEU A 78 -10.73 -0.63 3.96
N GLN A 79 -10.95 -0.88 2.66
CA GLN A 79 -11.14 -2.24 2.13
C GLN A 79 -9.92 -3.10 2.44
N LEU A 80 -8.72 -2.67 2.10
CA LEU A 80 -7.46 -3.40 2.37
C LEU A 80 -7.24 -3.67 3.86
N SER A 81 -7.69 -2.75 4.74
CA SER A 81 -7.60 -2.90 6.19
C SER A 81 -8.47 -4.05 6.72
N VAL A 82 -9.54 -4.38 6.02
CA VAL A 82 -10.36 -5.55 6.30
C VAL A 82 -9.78 -6.79 5.63
N ASP A 83 -9.38 -6.67 4.36
CA ASP A 83 -8.97 -7.81 3.52
C ASP A 83 -7.68 -8.49 3.99
N VAL A 84 -6.74 -7.73 4.56
CA VAL A 84 -5.51 -8.32 5.13
C VAL A 84 -5.77 -9.28 6.29
N GLN A 85 -6.94 -9.20 6.90
CA GLN A 85 -7.37 -10.01 8.04
C GLN A 85 -8.07 -11.32 7.63
N VAL A 86 -8.36 -11.50 6.35
CA VAL A 86 -8.98 -12.73 5.83
C VAL A 86 -8.19 -13.94 6.31
N PRO A 87 -8.88 -14.98 6.87
CA PRO A 87 -8.21 -16.16 7.42
C PRO A 87 -7.37 -16.91 6.39
N LEU A 88 -6.32 -17.59 6.87
CA LEU A 88 -5.41 -18.39 6.05
C LEU A 88 -6.14 -19.48 5.27
N SER A 89 -7.19 -20.08 5.85
CA SER A 89 -8.01 -21.13 5.22
C SER A 89 -8.75 -20.66 3.95
N PHE A 90 -8.90 -19.33 3.78
CA PHE A 90 -9.42 -18.71 2.56
C PHE A 90 -8.31 -18.11 1.67
N GLY A 91 -7.05 -18.41 1.97
CA GLY A 91 -5.90 -17.85 1.24
C GLY A 91 -5.53 -16.42 1.62
N GLY A 92 -6.06 -15.91 2.74
CA GLY A 92 -5.73 -14.60 3.30
C GLY A 92 -4.41 -14.60 4.08
N LEU A 93 -4.15 -13.50 4.79
CA LEU A 93 -2.93 -13.31 5.58
C LEU A 93 -3.17 -13.36 7.09
N GLU A 94 -4.42 -13.32 7.55
CA GLU A 94 -4.81 -13.26 8.96
C GLU A 94 -4.03 -12.19 9.74
N GLY A 95 -3.76 -11.06 9.07
CA GLY A 95 -2.89 -9.99 9.55
C GLY A 95 -3.62 -8.91 10.31
N GLN A 96 -2.87 -8.12 11.08
CA GLN A 96 -3.34 -6.89 11.72
C GLN A 96 -2.92 -5.67 10.90
N VAL A 97 -3.52 -4.52 11.21
CA VAL A 97 -3.36 -3.26 10.47
C VAL A 97 -2.92 -2.14 11.40
N ILE A 98 -2.00 -1.31 10.92
CA ILE A 98 -1.78 0.02 11.45
C ILE A 98 -2.28 1.02 10.41
N PHE A 99 -3.25 1.85 10.80
CA PHE A 99 -3.81 2.89 9.96
C PHE A 99 -3.41 4.27 10.51
N MET A 100 -2.53 4.97 9.81
CA MET A 100 -2.13 6.34 10.13
C MET A 100 -3.01 7.32 9.36
N ASP A 101 -3.91 7.99 10.07
CA ASP A 101 -4.86 8.97 9.52
C ASP A 101 -4.32 10.38 9.73
N THR A 102 -4.00 11.07 8.64
CA THR A 102 -3.46 12.44 8.68
C THR A 102 -4.49 13.50 8.26
N GLU A 103 -5.61 13.07 7.65
CA GLU A 103 -6.66 13.97 7.13
C GLU A 103 -7.95 13.91 7.97
N GLY A 104 -8.03 13.02 8.96
CA GLY A 104 -9.26 12.79 9.72
C GLY A 104 -10.32 12.04 8.90
N SER A 105 -9.91 11.27 7.91
CA SER A 105 -10.77 10.61 6.93
C SER A 105 -11.19 9.19 7.32
N PHE A 106 -10.67 8.65 8.41
CA PHE A 106 -11.03 7.33 8.91
C PHE A 106 -12.42 7.35 9.55
N VAL A 107 -13.38 6.69 8.91
CA VAL A 107 -14.77 6.61 9.38
C VAL A 107 -15.07 5.18 9.86
N LEU A 108 -15.19 5.00 11.18
CA LEU A 108 -15.41 3.70 11.82
C LEU A 108 -16.65 2.97 11.29
N GLN A 109 -17.77 3.70 11.11
CA GLN A 109 -19.01 3.12 10.55
C GLN A 109 -18.74 2.50 9.17
N ARG A 110 -17.95 3.17 8.34
CA ARG A 110 -17.62 2.68 6.99
C ARG A 110 -16.76 1.42 7.03
N VAL A 111 -15.81 1.33 7.96
CA VAL A 111 -15.04 0.10 8.20
C VAL A 111 -15.97 -1.05 8.60
N GLY A 112 -16.94 -0.77 9.49
CA GLY A 112 -17.96 -1.74 9.91
C GLY A 112 -18.80 -2.26 8.74
N ASP A 113 -19.24 -1.37 7.83
CA ASP A 113 -20.00 -1.76 6.63
C ASP A 113 -19.20 -2.70 5.72
N VAL A 114 -17.92 -2.37 5.49
CA VAL A 114 -17.00 -3.21 4.69
C VAL A 114 -16.74 -4.54 5.40
N ALA A 115 -16.46 -4.54 6.71
CA ALA A 115 -16.24 -5.74 7.50
C ALA A 115 -17.45 -6.68 7.46
N ALA A 116 -18.66 -6.15 7.68
CA ALA A 116 -19.89 -6.93 7.61
C ALA A 116 -20.10 -7.59 6.24
N ALA A 117 -19.77 -6.86 5.17
CA ALA A 117 -19.87 -7.39 3.80
C ALA A 117 -18.86 -8.52 3.54
N VAL A 118 -17.61 -8.35 4.02
CA VAL A 118 -16.55 -9.36 3.88
C VAL A 118 -16.87 -10.61 4.70
N VAL A 119 -17.28 -10.47 5.96
CA VAL A 119 -17.70 -11.60 6.81
C VAL A 119 -18.85 -12.37 6.15
N ARG A 120 -19.88 -11.64 5.68
CA ARG A 120 -21.00 -12.27 4.96
C ARG A 120 -20.55 -13.03 3.73
N HIS A 121 -19.64 -12.47 2.93
CA HIS A 121 -19.11 -13.13 1.74
C HIS A 121 -18.44 -14.47 2.10
N PHE A 122 -17.49 -14.46 3.05
CA PHE A 122 -16.78 -15.68 3.44
C PHE A 122 -17.66 -16.69 4.15
N SER A 123 -18.69 -16.25 4.89
CA SER A 123 -19.69 -17.15 5.46
C SER A 123 -20.49 -17.92 4.39
N LEU A 124 -20.71 -17.31 3.22
CA LEU A 124 -21.44 -17.95 2.11
C LEU A 124 -20.58 -18.90 1.30
N VAL A 125 -19.25 -18.67 1.23
CA VAL A 125 -18.32 -19.48 0.43
C VAL A 125 -17.55 -20.50 1.25
N ALA A 126 -17.76 -20.58 2.57
CA ALA A 126 -17.12 -21.57 3.44
C ALA A 126 -17.64 -22.98 3.16
N GLU A 127 -16.82 -23.81 2.57
CA GLU A 127 -17.18 -25.16 2.13
C GLU A 127 -16.74 -26.23 3.14
N ASP A 128 -15.49 -26.21 3.58
CA ASP A 128 -14.90 -27.23 4.45
C ASP A 128 -14.97 -26.87 5.95
N GLY A 129 -14.53 -27.82 6.80
CA GLY A 129 -14.56 -27.66 8.26
C GLY A 129 -13.61 -26.58 8.75
N GLU A 130 -12.41 -26.47 8.17
CA GLU A 130 -11.39 -25.50 8.56
C GLU A 130 -11.88 -24.05 8.28
N GLN A 131 -12.50 -23.85 7.12
CA GLN A 131 -13.09 -22.56 6.75
C GLN A 131 -14.25 -22.20 7.68
N LYS A 132 -15.14 -23.15 8.01
CA LYS A 132 -16.25 -22.92 8.95
C LYS A 132 -15.77 -22.64 10.35
N ASP A 133 -14.72 -23.29 10.81
CA ASP A 133 -14.10 -23.01 12.12
C ASP A 133 -13.45 -21.63 12.16
N ALA A 134 -12.76 -21.23 11.10
CA ALA A 134 -12.21 -19.88 10.98
C ALA A 134 -13.29 -18.79 11.06
N MET A 135 -14.47 -19.03 10.48
CA MET A 135 -15.59 -18.09 10.54
C MET A 135 -16.18 -17.93 11.94
N GLN A 136 -15.91 -18.79 12.91
CA GLN A 136 -16.38 -18.60 14.30
C GLN A 136 -15.68 -17.43 15.00
N THR A 137 -14.47 -17.06 14.56
CA THR A 137 -13.67 -15.97 15.13
C THR A 137 -13.49 -14.79 14.17
N PHE A 138 -13.82 -14.97 12.89
CA PHE A 138 -13.75 -13.92 11.89
C PHE A 138 -15.07 -13.16 11.80
N ASP A 139 -15.26 -12.22 12.71
CA ASP A 139 -16.44 -11.37 12.82
C ASP A 139 -16.06 -9.87 12.82
N MET A 140 -17.08 -9.02 12.83
CA MET A 140 -16.89 -7.56 12.79
C MET A 140 -16.09 -7.06 14.00
N GLU A 141 -16.34 -7.60 15.20
CA GLU A 141 -15.67 -7.16 16.42
C GLU A 141 -14.17 -7.52 16.40
N SER A 142 -13.84 -8.73 15.97
CA SER A 142 -12.45 -9.16 15.81
C SER A 142 -11.74 -8.34 14.74
N ILE A 143 -12.39 -8.05 13.61
CA ILE A 143 -11.82 -7.21 12.54
C ILE A 143 -11.51 -5.81 13.06
N LEU A 144 -12.43 -5.17 13.76
CA LEU A 144 -12.22 -3.83 14.31
C LEU A 144 -11.15 -3.80 15.39
N SER A 145 -11.03 -4.85 16.21
CA SER A 145 -10.01 -4.96 17.27
C SER A 145 -8.57 -5.16 16.72
N ASN A 146 -8.45 -5.59 15.48
CA ASN A 146 -7.16 -5.80 14.80
C ASN A 146 -6.70 -4.58 13.96
N ILE A 147 -7.40 -3.44 14.04
CA ILE A 147 -7.01 -2.20 13.37
C ILE A 147 -6.51 -1.20 14.41
N PHE A 148 -5.21 -0.91 14.41
CA PHE A 148 -4.58 0.11 15.25
C PHE A 148 -4.67 1.46 14.52
N LEU A 149 -5.53 2.35 15.01
CA LEU A 149 -5.68 3.70 14.44
C LEU A 149 -4.73 4.67 15.13
N VAL A 150 -3.87 5.32 14.35
CA VAL A 150 -2.96 6.39 14.79
C VAL A 150 -3.34 7.67 14.05
N ARG A 151 -3.68 8.73 14.77
CA ARG A 151 -3.95 10.05 14.17
C ARG A 151 -2.70 10.91 14.27
N CYS A 152 -2.30 11.48 13.13
CA CYS A 152 -1.17 12.37 13.02
C CYS A 152 -1.65 13.73 12.46
N HIS A 153 -1.51 14.81 13.23
CA HIS A 153 -2.00 16.12 12.85
C HIS A 153 -1.00 16.91 11.99
N ASP A 154 0.26 16.54 12.05
CA ASP A 154 1.33 17.19 11.29
C ASP A 154 2.42 16.19 10.86
N TYR A 155 3.39 16.71 10.08
CA TYR A 155 4.50 15.87 9.59
C TYR A 155 5.46 15.45 10.71
N VAL A 156 5.54 16.20 11.82
CA VAL A 156 6.43 15.88 12.95
C VAL A 156 5.89 14.68 13.69
N GLU A 157 4.58 14.67 13.99
CA GLU A 157 3.89 13.53 14.60
C GLU A 157 4.01 12.30 13.71
N LEU A 158 3.74 12.44 12.40
CA LEU A 158 3.88 11.32 11.45
C LEU A 158 5.29 10.72 11.45
N LEU A 159 6.33 11.56 11.41
CA LEU A 159 7.71 11.08 11.43
C LEU A 159 8.10 10.47 12.77
N ALA A 160 7.60 11.00 13.90
CA ALA A 160 7.83 10.47 15.23
C ALA A 160 7.19 9.08 15.39
N GLU A 161 5.93 8.91 14.99
CA GLU A 161 5.24 7.62 15.01
C GLU A 161 5.95 6.58 14.15
N LEU A 162 6.37 6.95 12.94
CA LEU A 162 7.13 6.06 12.08
C LEU A 162 8.51 5.70 12.65
N HIS A 163 9.12 6.59 13.44
CA HIS A 163 10.37 6.29 14.12
C HIS A 163 10.20 5.23 15.22
N LEU A 164 9.11 5.24 15.94
CA LEU A 164 8.76 4.28 16.98
C LEU A 164 8.20 2.96 16.44
N LEU A 165 7.69 2.98 15.21
CA LEU A 165 7.00 1.86 14.60
C LEU A 165 7.79 0.54 14.58
N PRO A 166 9.12 0.49 14.31
CA PRO A 166 9.88 -0.75 14.31
C PRO A 166 9.86 -1.48 15.67
N ASP A 167 9.77 -0.74 16.78
CA ASP A 167 9.67 -1.31 18.12
C ASP A 167 8.29 -1.92 18.34
N PHE A 168 7.24 -1.19 17.97
CA PHE A 168 5.86 -1.69 18.00
C PHE A 168 5.68 -2.96 17.15
N LEU A 169 6.26 -3.00 15.95
CA LEU A 169 6.16 -4.15 15.04
C LEU A 169 6.86 -5.41 15.58
N ARG A 170 7.86 -5.26 16.46
CA ARG A 170 8.47 -6.41 17.14
C ARG A 170 7.53 -7.02 18.18
N ASP A 171 6.73 -6.18 18.84
CA ASP A 171 5.77 -6.60 19.85
C ASP A 171 4.46 -7.10 19.21
N GLN A 172 4.17 -6.67 17.98
CA GLN A 172 2.98 -7.04 17.21
C GLN A 172 3.35 -7.75 15.88
N PRO A 173 3.83 -9.01 15.94
CA PRO A 173 4.33 -9.73 14.75
C PRO A 173 3.23 -10.10 13.73
N ARG A 174 1.96 -9.98 14.10
CA ARG A 174 0.82 -10.24 13.19
C ARG A 174 0.49 -9.06 12.29
N VAL A 175 1.06 -7.88 12.50
CA VAL A 175 0.85 -6.74 11.59
C VAL A 175 1.37 -7.10 10.20
N ARG A 176 0.51 -6.96 9.18
CA ARG A 176 0.82 -7.22 7.77
C ARG A 176 0.56 -6.02 6.86
N LEU A 177 -0.12 -5.00 7.36
CA LEU A 177 -0.45 -3.80 6.61
C LEU A 177 -0.18 -2.54 7.43
N LEU A 178 0.52 -1.60 6.82
CA LEU A 178 0.63 -0.20 7.26
C LEU A 178 -0.04 0.68 6.20
N VAL A 179 -1.04 1.44 6.59
CA VAL A 179 -1.68 2.47 5.75
C VAL A 179 -1.27 3.85 6.25
N ILE A 180 -0.95 4.77 5.33
CA ILE A 180 -0.77 6.20 5.62
C ILE A 180 -1.69 6.99 4.68
N ASP A 181 -2.77 7.52 5.22
CA ASP A 181 -3.79 8.28 4.47
C ASP A 181 -3.93 9.72 5.00
N SER A 182 -3.26 10.69 4.39
CA SER A 182 -2.33 10.65 3.26
C SER A 182 -0.93 11.09 3.67
N VAL A 183 0.05 10.68 2.90
CA VAL A 183 1.42 11.20 3.07
C VAL A 183 1.56 12.64 2.56
N ALA A 184 0.73 13.06 1.61
CA ALA A 184 0.83 14.37 0.98
C ALA A 184 0.37 15.51 1.88
N PHE A 185 -0.69 15.29 2.66
CA PHE A 185 -1.38 16.34 3.42
C PHE A 185 -0.46 17.07 4.41
N PRO A 186 0.23 16.41 5.36
CA PRO A 186 1.05 17.09 6.34
C PRO A 186 2.26 17.82 5.74
N PHE A 187 2.82 17.31 4.64
CA PHE A 187 3.97 17.95 3.99
C PHE A 187 3.62 19.13 3.07
N ARG A 188 2.35 19.26 2.65
CA ARG A 188 1.92 20.37 1.80
C ARG A 188 1.52 21.61 2.58
N GLN A 189 0.98 21.43 3.78
CA GLN A 189 0.40 22.54 4.55
C GLN A 189 1.43 23.27 5.42
N GLN A 190 2.52 22.62 5.82
CA GLN A 190 3.34 23.10 6.93
C GLN A 190 4.82 23.33 6.58
N LEU A 191 5.23 23.07 5.34
CA LEU A 191 6.62 23.17 4.93
C LEU A 191 6.78 24.04 3.69
N ASP A 192 7.14 25.32 3.91
CA ASP A 192 7.46 26.28 2.85
C ASP A 192 8.89 26.07 2.30
N ASP A 193 9.83 25.56 3.13
CA ASP A 193 11.19 25.24 2.70
C ASP A 193 11.21 23.96 1.86
N LEU A 194 11.30 24.14 0.54
CA LEU A 194 11.35 23.05 -0.43
C LEU A 194 12.56 22.11 -0.24
N SER A 195 13.70 22.64 0.24
CA SER A 195 14.91 21.84 0.48
C SER A 195 14.74 20.93 1.68
N LEU A 196 14.22 21.47 2.78
CA LEU A 196 13.90 20.70 3.99
C LEU A 196 12.84 19.65 3.67
N ARG A 197 11.75 20.04 3.00
CA ARG A 197 10.69 19.13 2.57
C ARG A 197 11.22 17.96 1.75
N THR A 198 12.10 18.23 0.77
CA THR A 198 12.70 17.19 -0.07
C THR A 198 13.53 16.21 0.75
N ARG A 199 14.35 16.69 1.69
CA ARG A 199 15.16 15.84 2.57
C ARG A 199 14.32 14.97 3.48
N LEU A 200 13.26 15.52 4.07
CA LEU A 200 12.34 14.79 4.94
C LEU A 200 11.60 13.70 4.16
N LEU A 201 11.11 14.01 2.96
CA LEU A 201 10.44 13.05 2.09
C LEU A 201 11.38 11.92 1.63
N GLN A 202 12.65 12.21 1.36
CA GLN A 202 13.64 11.18 1.04
C GLN A 202 13.91 10.25 2.22
N GLY A 203 14.05 10.82 3.44
CA GLY A 203 14.21 10.03 4.67
C GLY A 203 12.98 9.16 4.93
N LEU A 204 11.79 9.72 4.79
CA LEU A 204 10.52 9.00 4.92
C LEU A 204 10.43 7.83 3.93
N ALA A 205 10.75 8.07 2.66
CA ALA A 205 10.72 7.04 1.62
C ALA A 205 11.63 5.85 1.97
N GLN A 206 12.88 6.13 2.40
CA GLN A 206 13.82 5.09 2.83
C GLN A 206 13.32 4.33 4.06
N GLN A 207 12.71 5.04 5.01
CA GLN A 207 12.14 4.43 6.20
C GLN A 207 10.98 3.50 5.86
N LEU A 208 10.05 3.91 5.01
CA LEU A 208 8.92 3.09 4.57
C LEU A 208 9.38 1.81 3.83
N VAL A 209 10.35 1.92 2.94
CA VAL A 209 10.95 0.76 2.25
C VAL A 209 11.61 -0.18 3.27
N SER A 210 12.34 0.38 4.26
CA SER A 210 12.98 -0.40 5.32
C SER A 210 11.95 -1.12 6.19
N ILE A 211 10.86 -0.45 6.57
CA ILE A 211 9.76 -1.03 7.35
C ILE A 211 9.12 -2.18 6.57
N ALA A 212 8.74 -1.94 5.30
CA ALA A 212 8.13 -2.96 4.45
C ALA A 212 8.97 -4.23 4.35
N THR A 213 10.26 -4.07 4.05
CA THR A 213 11.16 -5.20 3.77
C THR A 213 11.61 -5.93 5.04
N ARG A 214 11.92 -5.21 6.13
CA ARG A 214 12.44 -5.83 7.36
C ARG A 214 11.38 -6.53 8.18
N HIS A 215 10.16 -5.98 8.20
CA HIS A 215 9.05 -6.52 8.99
C HIS A 215 8.08 -7.34 8.14
N ASN A 216 8.33 -7.43 6.83
CA ASN A 216 7.52 -8.20 5.92
C ASN A 216 6.04 -7.78 5.96
N ILE A 217 5.80 -6.48 5.79
CA ILE A 217 4.47 -5.87 5.75
C ILE A 217 4.22 -5.15 4.43
N ALA A 218 2.98 -5.10 3.99
CA ALA A 218 2.56 -4.22 2.92
C ALA A 218 2.49 -2.79 3.44
N VAL A 219 3.10 -1.84 2.75
CA VAL A 219 2.97 -0.41 3.05
C VAL A 219 2.15 0.24 1.96
N VAL A 220 1.00 0.79 2.32
CA VAL A 220 0.09 1.51 1.41
C VAL A 220 0.07 2.97 1.80
N ILE A 221 0.37 3.83 0.86
CA ILE A 221 0.35 5.28 1.05
C ILE A 221 -0.60 5.92 0.05
N THR A 222 -1.38 6.88 0.50
CA THR A 222 -2.18 7.69 -0.42
C THR A 222 -1.50 9.02 -0.72
N ASN A 223 -1.65 9.47 -1.97
CA ASN A 223 -1.10 10.73 -2.44
C ASN A 223 -2.17 11.51 -3.22
N GLN A 224 -2.16 12.82 -3.04
CA GLN A 224 -3.05 13.72 -3.76
C GLN A 224 -2.47 14.04 -5.13
N MET A 225 -3.31 14.58 -6.02
CA MET A 225 -2.88 15.11 -7.32
C MET A 225 -2.65 16.62 -7.23
N THR A 226 -1.73 17.12 -8.03
CA THR A 226 -1.48 18.55 -8.20
C THR A 226 -1.35 18.89 -9.68
N THR A 227 -1.64 20.13 -10.03
CA THR A 227 -1.47 20.62 -11.40
C THR A 227 -0.03 21.06 -11.60
N ARG A 228 0.63 20.56 -12.64
CA ARG A 228 1.93 21.02 -13.10
C ARG A 228 1.75 21.68 -14.47
N LEU A 229 2.26 22.88 -14.62
CA LEU A 229 2.32 23.56 -15.92
C LEU A 229 3.60 23.11 -16.63
N GLN A 230 3.45 22.51 -17.80
CA GLN A 230 4.55 22.15 -18.68
C GLN A 230 4.16 22.54 -20.10
N ASP A 231 5.02 23.29 -20.79
CA ASP A 231 4.83 23.74 -22.18
C ASP A 231 3.47 24.41 -22.43
N SER A 232 3.00 25.25 -21.47
CA SER A 232 1.69 25.94 -21.48
C SER A 232 0.48 25.02 -21.36
N GLN A 233 0.67 23.74 -21.09
CA GLN A 233 -0.41 22.79 -20.79
C GLN A 233 -0.40 22.41 -19.30
N SER A 234 -1.59 22.22 -18.73
CA SER A 234 -1.73 21.77 -17.35
C SER A 234 -1.87 20.26 -17.29
N HIS A 235 -0.96 19.60 -16.58
CA HIS A 235 -1.00 18.17 -16.36
C HIS A 235 -1.25 17.86 -14.88
N LEU A 236 -2.12 16.90 -14.60
CA LEU A 236 -2.31 16.37 -13.26
C LEU A 236 -1.20 15.35 -12.96
N VAL A 237 -0.42 15.61 -11.91
CA VAL A 237 0.66 14.74 -11.46
C VAL A 237 0.55 14.47 -9.95
N PRO A 238 1.10 13.37 -9.43
CA PRO A 238 1.16 13.13 -7.98
C PRO A 238 1.89 14.26 -7.23
N ALA A 239 1.35 14.66 -6.09
CA ALA A 239 1.65 15.93 -5.43
C ALA A 239 3.08 16.07 -4.86
N LEU A 240 3.77 14.98 -4.53
CA LEU A 240 5.07 15.03 -3.85
C LEU A 240 6.28 15.07 -4.80
N GLY A 241 6.02 15.17 -6.12
CA GLY A 241 7.05 15.33 -7.14
C GLY A 241 7.75 14.05 -7.57
N GLU A 242 8.72 14.19 -8.49
CA GLU A 242 9.38 13.03 -9.12
C GLU A 242 10.26 12.24 -8.15
N ILE A 243 10.93 12.92 -7.21
CA ILE A 243 11.81 12.26 -6.22
C ILE A 243 10.99 11.27 -5.38
N TRP A 244 9.78 11.66 -4.97
CA TRP A 244 8.84 10.78 -4.27
C TRP A 244 8.37 9.62 -5.15
N GLY A 245 8.31 9.83 -6.46
CA GLY A 245 7.92 8.80 -7.43
C GLY A 245 8.78 7.53 -7.38
N HIS A 246 10.00 7.61 -6.86
CA HIS A 246 10.88 6.46 -6.69
C HIS A 246 10.64 5.69 -5.39
N ALA A 247 9.92 6.25 -4.42
CA ALA A 247 9.65 5.64 -3.12
C ALA A 247 8.79 4.39 -3.23
N SER A 248 7.76 4.42 -4.08
CA SER A 248 6.84 3.30 -4.26
C SER A 248 7.37 2.27 -5.26
N THR A 249 7.15 1.00 -4.98
CA THR A 249 7.39 -0.11 -5.92
C THR A 249 6.28 -0.17 -6.96
N THR A 250 5.03 -0.03 -6.50
CA THR A 250 3.83 -0.02 -7.34
C THR A 250 3.08 1.30 -7.15
N ARG A 251 2.51 1.84 -8.22
CA ARG A 251 1.64 3.01 -8.17
C ARG A 251 0.33 2.70 -8.89
N ILE A 252 -0.76 2.93 -8.19
CA ILE A 252 -2.13 2.81 -8.69
C ILE A 252 -2.71 4.22 -8.78
N LEU A 253 -3.14 4.63 -9.96
CA LEU A 253 -3.83 5.88 -10.19
C LEU A 253 -5.34 5.60 -10.23
N LEU A 254 -6.08 6.15 -9.26
CA LEU A 254 -7.53 6.16 -9.28
C LEU A 254 -8.02 7.44 -9.95
N GLN A 255 -8.87 7.31 -10.95
CA GLN A 255 -9.37 8.44 -11.72
C GLN A 255 -10.77 8.21 -12.26
N TRP A 256 -11.40 9.30 -12.68
CA TRP A 256 -12.63 9.26 -13.48
C TRP A 256 -12.28 9.31 -14.96
N GLU A 257 -12.81 8.39 -15.73
CA GLU A 257 -12.82 8.42 -17.19
C GLU A 257 -14.27 8.58 -17.67
N GLY A 258 -14.67 9.82 -17.96
CA GLY A 258 -16.07 10.15 -18.15
C GLY A 258 -16.88 9.88 -16.88
N SER A 259 -17.85 8.95 -16.95
CA SER A 259 -18.66 8.52 -15.80
C SER A 259 -18.15 7.26 -15.10
N ARG A 260 -17.00 6.72 -15.51
CA ARG A 260 -16.45 5.46 -14.98
C ARG A 260 -15.31 5.74 -14.02
N GLN A 261 -15.29 5.02 -12.90
CA GLN A 261 -14.14 4.99 -12.00
C GLN A 261 -13.16 3.94 -12.50
N VAL A 262 -11.88 4.32 -12.64
CA VAL A 262 -10.83 3.48 -13.20
C VAL A 262 -9.62 3.48 -12.28
N ALA A 263 -9.09 2.29 -11.99
CA ALA A 263 -7.81 2.07 -11.32
C ALA A 263 -6.77 1.67 -12.37
N ALA A 264 -5.79 2.53 -12.62
CA ALA A 264 -4.72 2.30 -13.57
C ALA A 264 -3.42 1.99 -12.83
N ILE A 265 -2.76 0.88 -13.19
CA ILE A 265 -1.40 0.56 -12.71
C ILE A 265 -0.44 1.34 -13.60
N VAL A 266 0.12 2.45 -13.08
CA VAL A 266 1.00 3.36 -13.84
C VAL A 266 2.47 3.18 -13.51
N LYS A 267 2.79 2.32 -12.53
CA LYS A 267 4.14 1.91 -12.19
C LYS A 267 4.09 0.54 -11.52
N SER A 268 4.81 -0.41 -12.05
CA SER A 268 5.06 -1.71 -11.40
C SER A 268 6.29 -2.38 -12.03
N PRO A 269 7.11 -3.09 -11.25
CA PRO A 269 8.21 -3.87 -11.80
C PRO A 269 7.74 -5.17 -12.47
N CYS A 270 6.52 -5.65 -12.15
CA CYS A 270 6.04 -6.97 -12.51
C CYS A 270 4.78 -6.96 -13.37
N CYS A 271 4.02 -5.86 -13.38
CA CYS A 271 2.75 -5.74 -14.07
C CYS A 271 2.89 -4.80 -15.27
N MET A 272 2.16 -5.10 -16.34
CA MET A 272 2.02 -4.17 -17.46
C MET A 272 1.11 -3.02 -17.06
N ASP A 273 1.24 -1.88 -17.74
CA ASP A 273 0.33 -0.76 -17.61
C ASP A 273 -1.09 -1.24 -18.01
N THR A 274 -1.95 -1.30 -17.03
CA THR A 274 -3.32 -1.86 -17.16
C THR A 274 -4.28 -0.96 -16.41
N ALA A 275 -5.49 -0.80 -16.92
CA ALA A 275 -6.55 -0.05 -16.27
C ALA A 275 -7.79 -0.94 -16.10
N VAL A 276 -8.35 -0.95 -14.90
CA VAL A 276 -9.54 -1.73 -14.56
C VAL A 276 -10.63 -0.82 -14.01
N GLN A 277 -11.90 -1.14 -14.28
CA GLN A 277 -13.02 -0.40 -13.75
C GLN A 277 -13.37 -0.88 -12.34
N TYR A 278 -13.74 0.05 -11.47
CA TYR A 278 -14.21 -0.27 -10.12
C TYR A 278 -15.41 0.60 -9.73
N HIS A 279 -16.11 0.20 -8.70
CA HIS A 279 -17.14 0.98 -8.02
C HIS A 279 -16.90 1.01 -6.51
N ILE A 280 -17.26 2.13 -5.88
CA ILE A 280 -17.41 2.21 -4.43
C ILE A 280 -18.89 2.00 -4.12
N THR A 281 -19.21 0.87 -3.50
CA THR A 281 -20.56 0.50 -3.10
C THR A 281 -20.74 0.64 -1.58
N SER A 282 -21.95 0.40 -1.07
CA SER A 282 -22.18 0.28 0.37
C SER A 282 -21.33 -0.82 1.01
N GLU A 283 -20.99 -1.85 0.27
CA GLU A 283 -20.22 -3.01 0.73
C GLU A 283 -18.70 -2.84 0.61
N GLY A 284 -18.20 -1.77 -0.02
CA GLY A 284 -16.78 -1.48 -0.19
C GLY A 284 -16.37 -1.26 -1.65
N PHE A 285 -15.09 -1.53 -1.92
CA PHE A 285 -14.48 -1.47 -3.24
C PHE A 285 -14.83 -2.75 -4.01
N ARG A 286 -15.37 -2.64 -5.24
CA ARG A 286 -15.87 -3.79 -6.00
C ARG A 286 -15.60 -3.64 -7.49
N ASP A 287 -15.58 -4.77 -8.19
CA ASP A 287 -15.62 -4.80 -9.65
C ASP A 287 -16.91 -4.22 -10.18
N VAL A 288 -16.84 -3.63 -11.37
CA VAL A 288 -18.03 -3.35 -12.15
C VAL A 288 -18.49 -4.66 -12.80
N ASN A 289 -19.70 -5.12 -12.47
CA ASN A 289 -20.30 -6.25 -13.17
C ASN A 289 -20.47 -5.86 -14.64
N GLN A 290 -19.57 -6.31 -15.50
CA GLN A 290 -19.79 -6.27 -16.94
C GLN A 290 -20.79 -7.38 -17.27
N PRO A 291 -21.88 -7.10 -18.02
CA PRO A 291 -22.56 -8.17 -18.71
C PRO A 291 -21.52 -8.90 -19.57
N GLU A 292 -21.47 -10.22 -19.50
CA GLU A 292 -20.55 -11.05 -20.27
C GLU A 292 -20.68 -10.74 -21.77
N ASN A 293 -19.90 -9.80 -22.27
CA ASN A 293 -19.61 -9.62 -23.67
C ASN A 293 -18.10 -9.89 -23.83
N SER A 294 -17.82 -11.15 -24.12
CA SER A 294 -16.58 -11.58 -24.74
C SER A 294 -16.30 -10.72 -25.98
N ASP A 295 -15.03 -10.32 -26.14
CA ASP A 295 -14.42 -9.66 -27.28
C ASP A 295 -14.46 -8.11 -27.30
N GLN A 296 -13.67 -7.50 -26.38
CA GLN A 296 -13.02 -6.25 -26.75
C GLN A 296 -11.51 -6.34 -26.37
N PRO A 297 -10.62 -6.02 -27.33
CA PRO A 297 -9.18 -6.05 -27.06
C PRO A 297 -8.78 -5.00 -26.03
N GLU A 298 -7.89 -5.37 -25.13
CA GLU A 298 -7.21 -4.47 -24.20
C GLU A 298 -6.58 -3.32 -24.99
N ILE A 299 -7.04 -2.08 -24.75
CA ILE A 299 -6.47 -0.90 -25.41
C ILE A 299 -5.19 -0.53 -24.65
N PRO A 300 -4.01 -0.60 -25.27
CA PRO A 300 -2.75 -0.19 -24.63
C PRO A 300 -2.77 1.31 -24.31
N LEU A 301 -2.31 1.66 -23.10
CA LEU A 301 -2.23 3.05 -22.59
C LEU A 301 -1.32 3.99 -23.41
N THR A 302 -0.62 3.49 -24.44
CA THR A 302 0.30 4.26 -25.26
C THR A 302 -0.35 5.40 -26.05
N GLU A 303 -1.66 5.32 -26.35
CA GLU A 303 -2.37 6.40 -27.06
C GLU A 303 -2.93 7.49 -26.13
N ARG A 304 -2.82 7.31 -24.78
CA ARG A 304 -3.41 8.24 -23.81
C ARG A 304 -2.42 9.30 -23.30
N ARG A 305 -1.17 9.32 -23.78
CA ARG A 305 -0.15 10.33 -23.40
C ARG A 305 -0.28 11.67 -24.12
N SER A 306 -1.26 11.83 -25.02
CA SER A 306 -1.43 13.02 -25.87
C SER A 306 -2.78 13.72 -25.72
N LEU A 307 -3.46 13.62 -24.58
CA LEU A 307 -4.63 14.46 -24.27
C LEU A 307 -4.42 15.21 -22.97
#